data_d67150013e98f8d5fc96e67eef186b36
#
_entry.id   d67150013e98f8d5fc96e67eef186b36
#
_cell.length_a   1.000
_cell.length_b   1.000
_cell.length_c   1.000
_cell.angle_alpha   90.00
_cell.angle_beta   90.00
_cell.angle_gamma   90.00
#
_symmetry.space_group_name_H-M   'P 1'
#
loop_
_entity.id
_entity.type
_entity.pdbx_description
1 polymer ?
#
loop_
_entity_poly.entity_id
_entity_poly.type
_entity_poly.pdbx_seq_one_letter_code
_entity_poly.pdbx_strand_id
1 'polypeptide(L)'
;LYAHHWRDTHVRIEGPAAWELEGSFADMWNDFRRREHPTLPDNGTHLWDKTVKATVNTPALNDYPIGSLYLDAINRSSRRAWITMGYFIPDEHMLTALRHAARRGVDVRVLIPEYSNHIVGDWVGRPHYDQLLSAGVRIFLFEDAMVHAKTMVVDGKWSTVGTANIDRLSLRGNFEINIEVYDDDFARAMERIFQVDLDNSHELTRAAWDARGRSNRVIERILRPLGPLL
;
A
#
# COMPACT_ATOMS: atom_id res chain seq x y z
N LEU A 1 3.78 -22.25 -6.43
CA LEU A 1 2.86 -22.54 -5.30
C LEU A 1 2.07 -21.27 -5.06
N TYR A 2 0.76 -21.27 -5.37
CA TYR A 2 -0.11 -20.12 -5.07
C TYR A 2 -0.53 -20.20 -3.60
N ALA A 3 -0.54 -19.07 -2.92
CA ALA A 3 -1.09 -19.00 -1.57
C ALA A 3 -2.60 -19.31 -1.62
N HIS A 4 -3.03 -20.32 -0.90
CA HIS A 4 -4.44 -20.74 -0.82
C HIS A 4 -5.22 -19.90 0.23
N HIS A 5 -4.52 -19.17 1.07
CA HIS A 5 -5.07 -18.36 2.15
C HIS A 5 -4.68 -16.90 1.98
N TRP A 6 -5.60 -16.01 2.32
CA TRP A 6 -5.39 -14.57 2.27
C TRP A 6 -5.36 -14.03 3.68
N ARG A 7 -4.37 -13.19 3.95
CA ARG A 7 -4.31 -12.38 5.17
C ARG A 7 -4.61 -10.94 4.77
N ASP A 8 -5.71 -10.39 5.26
CA ASP A 8 -6.12 -9.03 4.96
C ASP A 8 -6.37 -8.21 6.24
N THR A 9 -6.47 -6.90 6.12
CA THR A 9 -6.78 -5.98 7.20
C THR A 9 -8.06 -5.23 6.87
N HIS A 10 -9.05 -5.33 7.77
CA HIS A 10 -10.30 -4.61 7.67
C HIS A 10 -10.40 -3.55 8.77
N VAL A 11 -11.03 -2.43 8.45
CA VAL A 11 -11.34 -1.37 9.41
C VAL A 11 -12.85 -1.17 9.47
N ARG A 12 -13.39 -1.07 10.68
CA ARG A 12 -14.78 -0.67 10.92
C ARG A 12 -14.79 0.80 11.30
N ILE A 13 -15.63 1.57 10.61
CA ILE A 13 -15.78 3.00 10.82
C ILE A 13 -17.20 3.26 11.31
N GLU A 14 -17.32 4.02 12.39
CA GLU A 14 -18.58 4.46 12.95
C GLU A 14 -18.56 5.98 13.12
N GLY A 15 -19.69 6.64 12.86
CA GLY A 15 -19.82 8.07 12.99
C GLY A 15 -19.67 8.84 11.67
N PRO A 16 -19.36 10.14 11.71
CA PRO A 16 -19.43 11.03 10.54
C PRO A 16 -18.54 10.61 9.36
N ALA A 17 -17.37 10.03 9.63
CA ALA A 17 -16.46 9.56 8.59
C ALA A 17 -17.05 8.43 7.71
N ALA A 18 -18.07 7.69 8.21
CA ALA A 18 -18.77 6.69 7.41
C ALA A 18 -19.57 7.32 6.25
N TRP A 19 -19.99 8.58 6.39
CA TRP A 19 -20.72 9.29 5.33
C TRP A 19 -19.82 9.69 4.15
N GLU A 20 -18.51 9.92 4.38
CA GLU A 20 -17.56 10.14 3.28
C GLU A 20 -17.44 8.88 2.41
N LEU A 21 -17.49 7.69 3.01
CA LEU A 21 -17.49 6.42 2.30
C LEU A 21 -18.81 6.21 1.53
N GLU A 22 -19.94 6.52 2.16
CA GLU A 22 -21.25 6.44 1.52
C GLU A 22 -21.34 7.39 0.32
N GLY A 23 -20.87 8.64 0.47
CA GLY A 23 -20.80 9.61 -0.63
C GLY A 23 -19.93 9.11 -1.78
N SER A 24 -18.71 8.66 -1.48
CA SER A 24 -17.81 8.09 -2.50
C SER A 24 -18.40 6.88 -3.23
N PHE A 25 -19.15 6.03 -2.52
CA PHE A 25 -19.87 4.92 -3.13
C PHE A 25 -21.02 5.41 -4.02
N ALA A 26 -21.81 6.39 -3.56
CA ALA A 26 -22.93 6.94 -4.30
C ALA A 26 -22.46 7.61 -5.61
N ASP A 27 -21.36 8.37 -5.56
CA ASP A 27 -20.76 9.00 -6.74
C ASP A 27 -20.35 7.94 -7.77
N MET A 28 -19.58 6.94 -7.34
CA MET A 28 -19.14 5.86 -8.21
C MET A 28 -20.32 5.06 -8.77
N TRP A 29 -21.31 4.73 -7.92
CA TRP A 29 -22.50 4.05 -8.34
C TRP A 29 -23.24 4.85 -9.41
N ASN A 30 -23.46 6.15 -9.19
CA ASN A 30 -24.21 7.02 -10.11
C ASN A 30 -23.51 7.16 -11.46
N ASP A 31 -22.18 7.18 -11.49
CA ASP A 31 -21.37 7.28 -12.70
C ASP A 31 -21.41 6.00 -13.55
N PHE A 32 -21.45 4.83 -12.91
CA PHE A 32 -21.31 3.54 -13.60
C PHE A 32 -22.55 2.67 -13.58
N ARG A 33 -23.64 3.07 -12.89
CA ARG A 33 -24.88 2.30 -12.85
C ARG A 33 -25.49 2.11 -14.25
N ARG A 34 -26.15 1.00 -14.46
CA ARG A 34 -27.00 0.82 -15.64
C ARG A 34 -28.27 1.67 -15.50
N ARG A 35 -28.88 2.04 -16.63
CA ARG A 35 -30.07 2.92 -16.66
C ARG A 35 -31.25 2.38 -15.85
N GLU A 36 -31.40 1.06 -15.74
CA GLU A 36 -32.44 0.41 -14.96
C GLU A 36 -32.27 0.49 -13.44
N HIS A 37 -31.07 0.84 -12.97
CA HIS A 37 -30.80 0.98 -11.53
C HIS A 37 -31.06 2.41 -11.04
N PRO A 38 -31.61 2.57 -9.82
CA PRO A 38 -31.88 3.90 -9.27
C PRO A 38 -30.60 4.69 -9.06
N THR A 39 -30.71 6.01 -9.14
CA THR A 39 -29.70 6.94 -8.66
C THR A 39 -29.70 6.92 -7.14
N LEU A 40 -28.53 6.89 -6.52
CA LEU A 40 -28.38 7.11 -5.09
C LEU A 40 -28.40 8.61 -4.80
N PRO A 41 -29.00 9.03 -3.69
CA PRO A 41 -29.00 10.44 -3.31
C PRO A 41 -27.58 10.90 -3.01
N ASP A 42 -27.25 12.09 -3.44
CA ASP A 42 -26.11 12.82 -2.92
C ASP A 42 -26.50 13.36 -1.53
N ASN A 43 -25.93 12.77 -0.50
CA ASN A 43 -26.26 13.16 0.86
C ASN A 43 -25.63 14.52 1.28
N GLY A 44 -24.85 15.14 0.40
CA GLY A 44 -24.41 16.54 0.46
C GLY A 44 -23.67 16.97 1.75
N THR A 45 -23.41 16.06 2.66
CA THR A 45 -22.89 16.33 3.97
C THR A 45 -21.41 16.05 4.06
N HIS A 46 -20.64 17.06 3.80
CA HIS A 46 -19.22 17.05 4.10
C HIS A 46 -19.00 17.34 5.58
N LEU A 47 -19.31 16.38 6.45
CA LEU A 47 -18.94 16.47 7.84
C LEU A 47 -17.46 16.09 7.95
N TRP A 48 -16.65 17.06 8.26
CA TRP A 48 -15.23 16.89 8.41
C TRP A 48 -14.91 16.22 9.74
N ASP A 49 -14.40 15.00 9.71
CA ASP A 49 -13.78 14.36 10.87
C ASP A 49 -12.29 14.75 10.90
N LYS A 50 -11.81 15.19 12.06
CA LYS A 50 -10.40 15.58 12.22
C LYS A 50 -9.45 14.40 12.34
N THR A 51 -9.98 13.25 12.70
CA THR A 51 -9.20 12.04 13.03
C THR A 51 -9.27 11.00 11.96
N VAL A 52 -10.36 10.94 11.20
CA VAL A 52 -10.59 9.95 10.14
C VAL A 52 -10.98 10.67 8.86
N LYS A 53 -10.34 10.32 7.76
CA LYS A 53 -10.60 10.89 6.43
C LYS A 53 -10.56 9.81 5.37
N ALA A 54 -11.49 9.85 4.42
CA ALA A 54 -11.44 9.04 3.20
C ALA A 54 -10.67 9.79 2.10
N THR A 55 -9.77 9.09 1.42
CA THR A 55 -9.03 9.61 0.26
C THR A 55 -9.27 8.64 -0.90
N VAL A 56 -9.80 9.15 -2.01
CA VAL A 56 -10.28 8.36 -3.15
C VAL A 56 -9.50 8.72 -4.41
N ASN A 57 -9.03 7.71 -5.14
CA ASN A 57 -8.57 7.88 -6.50
C ASN A 57 -9.76 7.78 -7.46
N THR A 58 -9.91 8.76 -8.33
CA THR A 58 -11.01 8.86 -9.31
C THR A 58 -10.44 8.98 -10.72
N PRO A 59 -10.15 7.87 -11.41
CA PRO A 59 -9.57 7.87 -12.75
C PRO A 59 -10.37 8.67 -13.79
N ALA A 60 -11.69 8.66 -13.69
CA ALA A 60 -12.57 9.42 -14.57
C ALA A 60 -12.31 10.94 -14.53
N LEU A 61 -11.84 11.45 -13.38
CA LEU A 61 -11.46 12.85 -13.18
C LEU A 61 -9.94 13.08 -13.29
N ASN A 62 -9.18 12.04 -13.58
CA ASN A 62 -7.71 12.06 -13.55
C ASN A 62 -7.15 12.55 -12.20
N ASP A 63 -7.81 12.19 -11.11
CA ASP A 63 -7.49 12.57 -9.74
C ASP A 63 -6.98 11.36 -8.94
N TYR A 64 -5.73 11.44 -8.44
CA TYR A 64 -5.01 10.34 -7.81
C TYR A 64 -4.30 10.77 -6.52
N PRO A 65 -5.02 11.23 -5.50
CA PRO A 65 -4.43 11.77 -4.28
C PRO A 65 -3.71 10.74 -3.41
N ILE A 66 -4.06 9.44 -3.50
CA ILE A 66 -3.47 8.41 -2.63
C ILE A 66 -1.95 8.29 -2.83
N GLY A 67 -1.47 8.43 -4.06
CA GLY A 67 -0.02 8.42 -4.31
C GLY A 67 0.70 9.56 -3.59
N SER A 68 0.15 10.76 -3.62
CA SER A 68 0.65 11.92 -2.88
C SER A 68 0.56 11.74 -1.37
N LEU A 69 -0.51 11.12 -0.89
CA LEU A 69 -0.70 10.75 0.52
C LEU A 69 0.45 9.86 1.03
N TYR A 70 0.76 8.78 0.31
CA TYR A 70 1.86 7.89 0.68
C TYR A 70 3.22 8.61 0.66
N LEU A 71 3.48 9.40 -0.39
CA LEU A 71 4.72 10.17 -0.51
C LEU A 71 4.88 11.17 0.62
N ASP A 72 3.83 11.91 0.98
CA ASP A 72 3.86 12.88 2.07
C ASP A 72 4.11 12.19 3.42
N ALA A 73 3.43 11.08 3.71
CA ALA A 73 3.61 10.34 4.94
C ALA A 73 5.06 9.83 5.09
N ILE A 74 5.64 9.25 4.03
CA ILE A 74 7.03 8.77 4.02
C ILE A 74 8.02 9.92 4.15
N ASN A 75 7.82 11.02 3.42
CA ASN A 75 8.73 12.17 3.45
C ASN A 75 8.74 12.88 4.82
N ARG A 76 7.60 12.92 5.51
CA ARG A 76 7.45 13.53 6.84
C ARG A 76 7.81 12.60 7.99
N SER A 77 8.01 11.31 7.72
CA SER A 77 8.39 10.35 8.75
C SER A 77 9.70 10.73 9.43
N SER A 78 9.77 10.55 10.74
CA SER A 78 10.91 10.94 11.58
C SER A 78 11.53 9.80 12.38
N ARG A 79 10.75 8.76 12.67
CA ARG A 79 11.20 7.60 13.46
C ARG A 79 11.01 6.28 12.73
N ARG A 80 9.82 6.05 12.17
CA ARG A 80 9.47 4.79 11.51
C ARG A 80 8.38 4.98 10.46
N ALA A 81 8.46 4.20 9.40
CA ALA A 81 7.42 4.05 8.39
C ALA A 81 7.30 2.56 8.06
N TRP A 82 6.22 1.91 8.53
CA TRP A 82 5.98 0.48 8.34
C TRP A 82 4.83 0.29 7.37
N ILE A 83 5.06 -0.46 6.33
CA ILE A 83 4.24 -0.54 5.14
C ILE A 83 3.92 -2.01 4.85
N THR A 84 2.64 -2.37 4.72
CA THR A 84 2.22 -3.69 4.24
C THR A 84 1.50 -3.51 2.91
N MET A 85 1.94 -4.24 1.87
CA MET A 85 1.36 -4.17 0.53
C MET A 85 1.19 -5.57 -0.06
N GLY A 86 0.02 -5.81 -0.67
CA GLY A 86 -0.21 -7.04 -1.44
C GLY A 86 0.63 -7.09 -2.72
N TYR A 87 0.80 -5.93 -3.37
CA TYR A 87 1.71 -5.72 -4.51
C TYR A 87 2.58 -4.51 -4.26
N PHE A 88 3.86 -4.62 -4.59
CA PHE A 88 4.84 -3.58 -4.33
C PHE A 88 5.75 -3.37 -5.54
N ILE A 89 5.33 -2.45 -6.43
CA ILE A 89 6.05 -2.06 -7.65
C ILE A 89 6.20 -0.53 -7.63
N PRO A 90 7.06 0.01 -6.74
CA PRO A 90 7.18 1.45 -6.54
C PRO A 90 7.76 2.15 -7.78
N ASP A 91 7.18 3.30 -8.12
CA ASP A 91 7.76 4.20 -9.11
C ASP A 91 9.01 4.93 -8.56
N GLU A 92 9.70 5.70 -9.40
CA GLU A 92 10.93 6.41 -9.02
C GLU A 92 10.71 7.44 -7.90
N HIS A 93 9.52 8.06 -7.81
CA HIS A 93 9.22 8.99 -6.72
C HIS A 93 9.10 8.26 -5.39
N MET A 94 8.36 7.15 -5.39
CA MET A 94 8.19 6.31 -4.21
C MET A 94 9.51 5.68 -3.76
N LEU A 95 10.30 5.13 -4.70
CA LEU A 95 11.64 4.62 -4.43
C LEU A 95 12.55 5.67 -3.79
N THR A 96 12.51 6.88 -4.34
CA THR A 96 13.31 8.01 -3.83
C THR A 96 12.88 8.40 -2.42
N ALA A 97 11.58 8.50 -2.15
CA ALA A 97 11.05 8.82 -0.83
C ALA A 97 11.46 7.78 0.23
N LEU A 98 11.28 6.48 -0.05
CA LEU A 98 11.64 5.39 0.85
C LEU A 98 13.15 5.38 1.15
N ARG A 99 13.99 5.52 0.12
CA ARG A 99 15.44 5.57 0.27
C ARG A 99 15.91 6.78 1.07
N HIS A 100 15.31 7.94 0.84
CA HIS A 100 15.63 9.15 1.59
C HIS A 100 15.20 9.03 3.05
N ALA A 101 14.02 8.48 3.33
CA ALA A 101 13.57 8.23 4.69
C ALA A 101 14.55 7.31 5.44
N ALA A 102 14.92 6.17 4.85
CA ALA A 102 15.90 5.25 5.46
C ALA A 102 17.26 5.91 5.69
N ARG A 103 17.76 6.70 4.72
CA ARG A 103 19.04 7.45 4.88
C ARG A 103 18.98 8.54 5.93
N ARG A 104 17.80 9.08 6.25
CA ARG A 104 17.62 10.00 7.40
C ARG A 104 17.59 9.27 8.74
N GLY A 105 17.68 7.94 8.77
CA GLY A 105 17.64 7.12 9.98
C GLY A 105 16.23 6.67 10.39
N VAL A 106 15.25 6.85 9.52
CA VAL A 106 13.89 6.31 9.75
C VAL A 106 13.92 4.79 9.60
N ASP A 107 13.31 4.07 10.54
CA ASP A 107 13.11 2.62 10.45
C ASP A 107 12.00 2.34 9.40
N VAL A 108 12.42 2.16 8.14
CA VAL A 108 11.53 1.88 7.03
C VAL A 108 11.45 0.37 6.84
N ARG A 109 10.24 -0.19 7.01
CA ARG A 109 9.96 -1.62 6.82
C ARG A 109 8.86 -1.80 5.79
N VAL A 110 9.08 -2.73 4.88
CA VAL A 110 8.09 -3.11 3.86
C VAL A 110 7.81 -4.60 4.01
N LEU A 111 6.55 -4.94 4.26
CA LEU A 111 6.05 -6.30 4.35
C LEU A 111 5.23 -6.60 3.08
N ILE A 112 5.59 -7.65 2.39
CA ILE A 112 4.96 -8.11 1.16
C ILE A 112 4.82 -9.63 1.18
N PRO A 113 3.93 -10.24 0.39
CA PRO A 113 3.88 -11.69 0.29
C PRO A 113 5.19 -12.24 -0.32
N GLU A 114 5.65 -13.39 0.16
CA GLU A 114 6.76 -14.10 -0.48
C GLU A 114 6.38 -14.54 -1.89
N TYR A 115 5.13 -15.02 -2.04
CA TYR A 115 4.52 -15.39 -3.31
C TYR A 115 3.12 -14.80 -3.39
N SER A 116 2.88 -13.95 -4.38
CA SER A 116 1.54 -13.45 -4.65
C SER A 116 0.79 -14.37 -5.63
N ASN A 117 -0.46 -14.04 -5.91
CA ASN A 117 -1.23 -14.68 -6.97
C ASN A 117 -0.89 -14.14 -8.39
N HIS A 118 0.00 -13.16 -8.50
CA HIS A 118 0.46 -12.55 -9.75
C HIS A 118 1.99 -12.67 -9.91
N ILE A 119 2.44 -13.82 -10.39
CA ILE A 119 3.86 -14.14 -10.57
C ILE A 119 4.62 -13.03 -11.34
N VAL A 120 4.02 -12.48 -12.40
CA VAL A 120 4.66 -11.43 -13.20
C VAL A 120 4.88 -10.17 -12.36
N GLY A 121 3.88 -9.77 -11.55
CA GLY A 121 3.99 -8.63 -10.63
C GLY A 121 5.12 -8.81 -9.62
N ASP A 122 5.25 -10.00 -9.04
CA ASP A 122 6.33 -10.33 -8.10
C ASP A 122 7.71 -10.13 -8.75
N TRP A 123 7.89 -10.64 -9.97
CA TRP A 123 9.16 -10.52 -10.69
C TRP A 123 9.47 -9.08 -11.13
N VAL A 124 8.46 -8.28 -11.46
CA VAL A 124 8.62 -6.89 -11.89
C VAL A 124 8.99 -5.96 -10.73
N GLY A 125 8.50 -6.24 -9.52
CA GLY A 125 8.86 -5.50 -8.31
C GLY A 125 10.30 -5.75 -7.83
N ARG A 126 10.81 -6.96 -8.00
CA ARG A 126 12.11 -7.41 -7.47
C ARG A 126 13.32 -6.53 -7.84
N PRO A 127 13.48 -5.99 -9.07
CA PRO A 127 14.61 -5.13 -9.41
C PRO A 127 14.77 -3.89 -8.50
N HIS A 128 13.70 -3.43 -7.86
CA HIS A 128 13.71 -2.29 -6.96
C HIS A 128 14.29 -2.61 -5.58
N TYR A 129 14.28 -3.90 -5.18
CA TYR A 129 14.77 -4.33 -3.85
C TYR A 129 16.25 -4.04 -3.65
N ASP A 130 17.05 -4.14 -4.71
CA ASP A 130 18.49 -3.82 -4.65
C ASP A 130 18.75 -2.40 -4.13
N GLN A 131 18.02 -1.43 -4.69
CA GLN A 131 18.14 -0.02 -4.31
C GLN A 131 17.61 0.25 -2.90
N LEU A 132 16.52 -0.40 -2.50
CA LEU A 132 15.90 -0.26 -1.19
C LEU A 132 16.79 -0.85 -0.09
N LEU A 133 17.25 -2.09 -0.26
CA LEU A 133 18.16 -2.77 0.67
C LEU A 133 19.48 -2.00 0.82
N SER A 134 20.02 -1.47 -0.28
CA SER A 134 21.24 -0.64 -0.27
C SER A 134 21.07 0.68 0.49
N ALA A 135 19.84 1.18 0.61
CA ALA A 135 19.55 2.40 1.35
C ALA A 135 19.22 2.15 2.83
N GLY A 136 19.10 0.89 3.25
CA GLY A 136 18.75 0.51 4.62
C GLY A 136 17.26 0.27 4.85
N VAL A 137 16.44 0.21 3.78
CA VAL A 137 15.04 -0.23 3.88
C VAL A 137 15.04 -1.72 4.16
N ARG A 138 14.25 -2.16 5.14
CA ARG A 138 14.10 -3.56 5.51
C ARG A 138 12.89 -4.14 4.79
N ILE A 139 13.07 -5.26 4.11
CA ILE A 139 12.00 -5.95 3.37
C ILE A 139 11.72 -7.28 4.06
N PHE A 140 10.46 -7.56 4.33
CA PHE A 140 9.98 -8.78 4.95
C PHE A 140 9.06 -9.51 3.99
N LEU A 141 9.24 -10.82 3.87
CA LEU A 141 8.48 -11.70 3.00
C LEU A 141 7.55 -12.54 3.87
N PHE A 142 6.24 -12.33 3.73
CA PHE A 142 5.21 -13.05 4.49
C PHE A 142 5.05 -14.46 3.93
N GLU A 143 5.10 -15.46 4.80
CA GLU A 143 5.11 -16.87 4.45
C GLU A 143 3.70 -17.50 4.51
N ASP A 144 3.53 -18.63 3.83
CA ASP A 144 2.37 -19.54 3.88
C ASP A 144 0.99 -18.96 3.49
N ALA A 145 0.88 -17.65 3.30
CA ALA A 145 -0.34 -17.00 2.84
C ALA A 145 -0.01 -15.77 1.99
N MET A 146 -0.99 -15.31 1.20
CA MET A 146 -0.89 -14.04 0.54
C MET A 146 -1.33 -12.93 1.50
N VAL A 147 -0.39 -12.11 2.00
CA VAL A 147 -0.76 -10.86 2.63
C VAL A 147 -1.30 -9.92 1.56
N HIS A 148 -2.59 -9.56 1.67
CA HIS A 148 -3.26 -8.70 0.68
C HIS A 148 -3.67 -7.34 1.26
N ALA A 149 -3.31 -7.08 2.51
CA ALA A 149 -3.53 -5.79 3.16
C ALA A 149 -2.76 -4.66 2.46
N LYS A 150 -3.32 -3.46 2.47
CA LYS A 150 -2.69 -2.23 2.03
C LYS A 150 -2.77 -1.24 3.19
N THR A 151 -1.70 -1.25 3.97
CA THR A 151 -1.64 -0.44 5.19
C THR A 151 -0.29 0.27 5.32
N MET A 152 -0.31 1.41 5.95
CA MET A 152 0.91 2.11 6.36
C MET A 152 0.69 2.72 7.74
N VAL A 153 1.70 2.65 8.59
CA VAL A 153 1.73 3.35 9.86
C VAL A 153 3.02 4.14 9.98
N VAL A 154 2.91 5.41 10.37
CA VAL A 154 4.03 6.33 10.46
C VAL A 154 4.11 6.94 11.86
N ASP A 155 5.30 6.81 12.45
CA ASP A 155 5.70 7.42 13.73
C ASP A 155 4.79 7.09 14.93
N GLY A 156 3.89 6.10 14.81
CA GLY A 156 2.88 5.75 15.82
C GLY A 156 1.82 6.83 16.02
N LYS A 157 1.54 7.63 14.99
CA LYS A 157 0.61 8.77 15.04
C LYS A 157 -0.40 8.78 13.90
N TRP A 158 0.00 8.33 12.75
CA TRP A 158 -0.80 8.31 11.55
C TRP A 158 -0.80 6.91 10.95
N SER A 159 -1.94 6.52 10.43
CA SER A 159 -2.09 5.24 9.74
C SER A 159 -3.01 5.37 8.54
N THR A 160 -2.85 4.50 7.57
CA THR A 160 -3.85 4.31 6.52
C THR A 160 -4.14 2.84 6.31
N VAL A 161 -5.41 2.55 6.02
CA VAL A 161 -5.92 1.23 5.62
C VAL A 161 -6.78 1.44 4.37
N GLY A 162 -6.55 0.68 3.32
CA GLY A 162 -7.32 0.88 2.09
C GLY A 162 -7.13 -0.20 1.05
N THR A 163 -7.44 0.17 -0.18
CA THR A 163 -7.40 -0.74 -1.33
C THR A 163 -6.18 -0.53 -2.22
N ALA A 164 -5.53 0.64 -2.15
CA ALA A 164 -4.44 1.01 -3.06
C ALA A 164 -3.10 0.36 -2.69
N ASN A 165 -2.55 -0.44 -3.58
CA ASN A 165 -1.17 -0.89 -3.51
C ASN A 165 -0.18 0.23 -3.90
N ILE A 166 1.10 -0.01 -3.63
CA ILE A 166 2.18 0.81 -4.20
C ILE A 166 2.58 0.22 -5.55
N ASP A 167 1.72 0.40 -6.54
CA ASP A 167 1.94 0.09 -7.95
C ASP A 167 1.26 1.14 -8.83
N ARG A 168 1.56 1.13 -10.13
CA ARG A 168 1.03 2.14 -11.05
C ARG A 168 -0.46 2.02 -11.27
N LEU A 169 -1.01 0.80 -11.32
CA LEU A 169 -2.44 0.59 -11.54
C LEU A 169 -3.24 1.15 -10.38
N SER A 170 -2.86 0.84 -9.14
CA SER A 170 -3.54 1.37 -7.96
C SER A 170 -3.37 2.88 -7.83
N LEU A 171 -2.16 3.42 -8.10
CA LEU A 171 -1.89 4.84 -7.87
C LEU A 171 -2.27 5.76 -9.02
N ARG A 172 -2.52 5.24 -10.25
CA ARG A 172 -2.80 6.08 -11.44
C ARG A 172 -3.78 5.48 -12.44
N GLY A 173 -4.46 4.39 -12.14
CA GLY A 173 -5.32 3.69 -13.08
C GLY A 173 -6.65 3.23 -12.52
N ASN A 174 -6.69 2.83 -11.27
CA ASN A 174 -7.86 2.27 -10.63
C ASN A 174 -8.61 3.27 -9.76
N PHE A 175 -9.91 3.01 -9.58
CA PHE A 175 -10.65 3.52 -8.43
C PHE A 175 -10.13 2.82 -7.19
N GLU A 176 -9.63 3.59 -6.24
CA GLU A 176 -9.12 3.09 -4.98
C GLU A 176 -9.61 3.99 -3.85
N ILE A 177 -9.71 3.43 -2.66
CA ILE A 177 -10.07 4.19 -1.47
C ILE A 177 -9.16 3.82 -0.30
N ASN A 178 -8.63 4.83 0.34
CA ASN A 178 -7.86 4.69 1.58
C ASN A 178 -8.51 5.52 2.69
N ILE A 179 -8.52 4.95 3.89
CA ILE A 179 -8.87 5.67 5.11
C ILE A 179 -7.59 6.09 5.79
N GLU A 180 -7.47 7.37 6.07
CA GLU A 180 -6.44 7.97 6.91
C GLU A 180 -6.95 8.09 8.34
N VAL A 181 -6.14 7.71 9.30
CA VAL A 181 -6.46 7.83 10.73
C VAL A 181 -5.33 8.55 11.45
N TYR A 182 -5.68 9.69 12.06
CA TYR A 182 -4.79 10.54 12.87
C TYR A 182 -5.07 10.29 14.34
N ASP A 183 -4.69 9.11 14.84
CA ASP A 183 -4.92 8.68 16.20
C ASP A 183 -3.79 7.77 16.70
N ASP A 184 -3.23 8.11 17.88
CA ASP A 184 -2.09 7.39 18.44
C ASP A 184 -2.46 5.97 18.90
N ASP A 185 -3.68 5.75 19.41
CA ASP A 185 -4.11 4.40 19.87
C ASP A 185 -4.34 3.48 18.69
N PHE A 186 -4.97 4.00 17.63
CA PHE A 186 -5.14 3.28 16.38
C PHE A 186 -3.79 2.97 15.73
N ALA A 187 -2.88 3.95 15.66
CA ALA A 187 -1.55 3.74 15.11
C ALA A 187 -0.77 2.67 15.90
N ARG A 188 -0.83 2.67 17.23
CA ARG A 188 -0.25 1.61 18.07
C ARG A 188 -0.89 0.24 17.81
N ALA A 189 -2.20 0.19 17.53
CA ALA A 189 -2.85 -1.06 17.15
C ALA A 189 -2.33 -1.57 15.80
N MET A 190 -2.19 -0.69 14.81
CA MET A 190 -1.61 -1.03 13.50
C MET A 190 -0.16 -1.49 13.60
N GLU A 191 0.65 -0.86 14.47
CA GLU A 191 2.02 -1.31 14.73
C GLU A 191 2.05 -2.72 15.34
N ARG A 192 1.16 -3.03 16.28
CA ARG A 192 1.04 -4.40 16.84
C ARG A 192 0.66 -5.42 15.78
N ILE A 193 -0.29 -5.09 14.91
CA ILE A 193 -0.68 -5.96 13.78
C ILE A 193 0.53 -6.22 12.89
N PHE A 194 1.27 -5.18 12.53
CA PHE A 194 2.48 -5.31 11.71
C PHE A 194 3.53 -6.22 12.38
N GLN A 195 3.73 -6.09 13.70
CA GLN A 195 4.67 -6.96 14.44
C GLN A 195 4.22 -8.44 14.43
N VAL A 196 2.92 -8.70 14.61
CA VAL A 196 2.38 -10.07 14.51
C VAL A 196 2.58 -10.65 13.11
N ASP A 197 2.44 -9.83 12.07
CA ASP A 197 2.69 -10.27 10.70
C ASP A 197 4.19 -10.56 10.47
N LEU A 198 5.09 -9.84 11.14
CA LEU A 198 6.53 -10.13 11.08
C LEU A 198 6.89 -11.50 11.69
N ASP A 199 6.13 -11.98 12.69
CA ASP A 199 6.35 -13.30 13.29
C ASP A 199 6.06 -14.44 12.28
N ASN A 200 5.30 -14.15 11.22
CA ASN A 200 5.02 -15.06 10.09
C ASN A 200 5.80 -14.66 8.82
N SER A 201 6.94 -14.04 8.98
CA SER A 201 7.73 -13.51 7.86
C SER A 201 9.20 -13.74 8.09
N HIS A 202 9.98 -13.78 7.03
CA HIS A 202 11.43 -13.67 7.13
C HIS A 202 11.94 -12.38 6.50
N GLU A 203 13.03 -11.86 7.04
CA GLU A 203 13.66 -10.66 6.49
C GLU A 203 14.51 -11.03 5.26
N LEU A 204 14.26 -10.36 4.15
CA LEU A 204 15.11 -10.43 2.98
C LEU A 204 16.38 -9.62 3.23
N THR A 205 17.42 -10.28 3.73
CA THR A 205 18.68 -9.63 4.01
C THR A 205 19.45 -9.30 2.72
N ARG A 206 20.36 -8.32 2.79
CA ARG A 206 21.26 -7.99 1.69
C ARG A 206 22.08 -9.21 1.23
N ALA A 207 22.57 -10.01 2.17
CA ALA A 207 23.34 -11.22 1.87
C ALA A 207 22.52 -12.25 1.11
N ALA A 208 21.27 -12.51 1.53
CA ALA A 208 20.36 -13.41 0.84
C ALA A 208 20.01 -12.90 -0.57
N TRP A 209 19.79 -11.57 -0.71
CA TRP A 209 19.55 -10.94 -2.00
C TRP A 209 20.71 -11.10 -2.97
N ASP A 210 21.95 -10.89 -2.51
CA ASP A 210 23.15 -11.03 -3.35
C ASP A 210 23.46 -12.48 -3.71
N ALA A 211 23.11 -13.42 -2.84
CA ALA A 211 23.30 -14.86 -3.07
C ALA A 211 22.27 -15.49 -4.03
N ARG A 212 21.21 -14.74 -4.45
CA ARG A 212 20.19 -15.28 -5.34
C ARG A 212 20.75 -15.78 -6.67
N GLY A 213 20.15 -16.84 -7.21
CA GLY A 213 20.60 -17.52 -8.42
C GLY A 213 20.74 -16.60 -9.64
N ARG A 214 21.67 -16.94 -10.54
CA ARG A 214 21.87 -16.18 -11.81
C ARG A 214 20.62 -16.17 -12.68
N SER A 215 19.83 -17.25 -12.68
CA SER A 215 18.54 -17.34 -13.39
C SER A 215 17.57 -16.25 -12.96
N ASN A 216 17.46 -15.98 -11.65
CA ASN A 216 16.58 -14.94 -11.11
C ASN A 216 16.96 -13.56 -11.67
N ARG A 217 18.26 -13.24 -11.71
CA ARG A 217 18.75 -11.97 -12.26
C ARG A 217 18.44 -11.80 -13.76
N VAL A 218 18.45 -12.90 -14.52
CA VAL A 218 18.08 -12.88 -15.94
C VAL A 218 16.60 -12.61 -16.12
N ILE A 219 15.75 -13.31 -15.38
CA ILE A 219 14.29 -13.11 -15.41
C ILE A 219 13.92 -11.70 -15.01
N GLU A 220 14.48 -11.18 -13.92
CA GLU A 220 14.29 -9.79 -13.46
C GLU A 220 14.64 -8.77 -14.55
N ARG A 221 15.74 -9.00 -15.28
CA ARG A 221 16.17 -8.12 -16.37
C ARG A 221 15.21 -8.15 -17.57
N ILE A 222 14.70 -9.34 -17.92
CA ILE A 222 13.77 -9.52 -19.04
C ILE A 222 12.41 -8.88 -18.72
N LEU A 223 11.94 -9.01 -17.49
CA LEU A 223 10.62 -8.52 -17.09
C LEU A 223 10.60 -7.04 -16.67
N ARG A 224 11.76 -6.44 -16.39
CA ARG A 224 11.88 -5.03 -15.99
C ARG A 224 11.13 -4.04 -16.89
N PRO A 225 11.12 -4.18 -18.25
CA PRO A 225 10.39 -3.26 -19.12
C PRO A 225 8.86 -3.28 -18.94
N LEU A 226 8.30 -4.30 -18.27
CA LEU A 226 6.87 -4.42 -17.98
C LEU A 226 6.44 -3.59 -16.77
N GLY A 227 7.39 -3.08 -15.96
CA GLY A 227 7.10 -2.28 -14.77
C GLY A 227 6.16 -1.10 -15.01
N PRO A 228 6.35 -0.30 -16.07
CA PRO A 228 5.46 0.81 -16.39
C PRO A 228 4.04 0.40 -16.82
N LEU A 229 3.76 -0.87 -17.03
CA LEU A 229 2.46 -1.39 -17.46
C LEU A 229 1.64 -1.96 -16.29
N LEU A 230 2.28 -2.21 -15.13
CA LEU A 230 1.72 -2.72 -13.89
C LEU A 230 1.77 -1.65 -12.79
#